data_d42f617741531fc355ef62817524a6d7
#
_entry.id   d42f617741531fc355ef62817524a6d7
#
_cell.length_a   1.000
_cell.length_b   1.000
_cell.length_c   1.000
_cell.angle_alpha   90.00
_cell.angle_beta   90.00
_cell.angle_gamma   90.00
#
_symmetry.space_group_name_H-M   'P 1'
#
loop_
_entity.id
_entity.type
_entity.pdbx_description
1 polymer ?
#
loop_
_entity_poly.entity_id
_entity_poly.type
_entity_poly.pdbx_seq_one_letter_code
_entity_poly.pdbx_strand_id
1 'polypeptide(L)'
;MFRLFSRVKTVSSLHHKMQIKGDLYRSGKAKIQDMIGLRIILYFQDDVDALAFFYSCGDVVRSSVDEYDSSTFRPQRLNLTCSLPTEFMEDFRKAIPDEYADHIDNTYEIQIRTIFSEGWHEVEHDLRYWEGCESYSRVLNGLIATLETAVKYVQSST
;
A
#
# COMPACT_ATOMS: atom_id res chain seq x y z
N MET A 1 -14.58 -12.77 2.98
CA MET A 1 -13.94 -13.15 1.67
C MET A 1 -12.84 -12.16 1.38
N PHE A 2 -11.68 -12.56 0.85
CA PHE A 2 -10.57 -11.66 0.55
C PHE A 2 -9.88 -12.08 -0.74
N ARG A 3 -9.11 -11.17 -1.35
CA ARG A 3 -8.21 -11.44 -2.47
C ARG A 3 -6.79 -11.10 -2.06
N LEU A 4 -5.83 -11.94 -2.43
CA LEU A 4 -4.42 -11.74 -2.14
C LEU A 4 -3.65 -11.61 -3.46
N PHE A 5 -2.83 -10.58 -3.55
CA PHE A 5 -1.88 -10.36 -4.63
C PHE A 5 -0.47 -10.22 -4.07
N SER A 6 0.51 -10.65 -4.83
CA SER A 6 1.91 -10.44 -4.50
C SER A 6 2.66 -9.84 -5.68
N ARG A 7 3.67 -9.03 -5.38
CA ARG A 7 4.53 -8.40 -6.37
C ARG A 7 5.96 -8.35 -5.86
N VAL A 8 6.89 -8.67 -6.74
CA VAL A 8 8.32 -8.37 -6.55
C VAL A 8 8.68 -7.20 -7.46
N LYS A 9 9.36 -6.20 -6.92
CA LYS A 9 9.82 -5.05 -7.68
C LYS A 9 10.87 -5.49 -8.70
N THR A 10 10.66 -5.14 -9.96
CA THR A 10 11.62 -5.44 -11.04
C THR A 10 12.87 -4.57 -10.93
N VAL A 11 13.98 -5.05 -11.47
CA VAL A 11 15.24 -4.29 -11.52
C VAL A 11 15.06 -2.95 -12.23
N SER A 12 14.26 -2.90 -13.30
CA SER A 12 13.96 -1.65 -14.00
C SER A 12 13.21 -0.64 -13.13
N SER A 13 12.23 -1.11 -12.34
CA SER A 13 11.51 -0.26 -11.39
C SER A 13 12.40 0.22 -10.24
N LEU A 14 13.34 -0.62 -9.80
CA LEU A 14 14.35 -0.25 -8.80
C LEU A 14 15.28 0.84 -9.36
N HIS A 15 15.79 0.65 -10.57
CA HIS A 15 16.63 1.63 -11.27
C HIS A 15 15.92 2.99 -11.39
N HIS A 16 14.67 2.99 -11.84
CA HIS A 16 13.87 4.21 -11.96
C HIS A 16 13.67 4.90 -10.60
N LYS A 17 13.40 4.14 -9.54
CA LYS A 17 13.27 4.68 -8.18
C LYS A 17 14.58 5.31 -7.69
N MET A 18 15.72 4.68 -8.00
CA MET A 18 17.05 5.21 -7.68
C MET A 18 17.40 6.46 -8.48
N GLN A 19 16.89 6.60 -9.71
CA GLN A 19 17.04 7.84 -10.48
C GLN A 19 16.28 9.01 -9.87
N ILE A 20 15.03 8.80 -9.43
CA ILE A 20 14.18 9.87 -8.90
C ILE A 20 14.55 10.25 -7.46
N LYS A 21 14.83 9.27 -6.59
CA LYS A 21 15.05 9.45 -5.15
C LYS A 21 16.43 8.98 -4.68
N GLY A 22 17.37 8.83 -5.61
CA GLY A 22 18.68 8.24 -5.32
C GLY A 22 19.46 8.97 -4.23
N ASP A 23 19.38 10.30 -4.16
CA ASP A 23 20.09 11.10 -3.15
C ASP A 23 19.61 10.78 -1.73
N LEU A 24 18.31 10.48 -1.57
CA LEU A 24 17.73 10.07 -0.29
C LEU A 24 18.30 8.71 0.18
N TYR A 25 18.43 7.76 -0.75
CA TYR A 25 18.93 6.41 -0.44
C TYR A 25 20.45 6.38 -0.31
N ARG A 26 21.19 7.06 -1.19
CA ARG A 26 22.67 7.14 -1.13
C ARG A 26 23.17 7.87 0.11
N SER A 27 22.40 8.85 0.62
CA SER A 27 22.74 9.54 1.85
C SER A 27 22.53 8.72 3.13
N GLY A 28 21.96 7.51 3.02
CA GLY A 28 21.62 6.65 4.15
C GLY A 28 20.44 7.13 5.01
N LYS A 29 19.75 8.21 4.59
CA LYS A 29 18.59 8.76 5.31
C LYS A 29 17.36 7.87 5.23
N ALA A 30 17.28 7.04 4.21
CA ALA A 30 16.22 6.05 4.03
C ALA A 30 16.72 4.83 3.28
N LYS A 31 16.01 3.72 3.41
CA LYS A 31 16.20 2.50 2.62
C LYS A 31 14.94 2.17 1.83
N ILE A 32 15.11 1.41 0.76
CA ILE A 32 14.00 0.91 -0.05
C ILE A 32 13.36 -0.27 0.67
N GLN A 33 12.08 -0.15 1.01
CA GLN A 33 11.35 -1.12 1.84
C GLN A 33 10.30 -1.94 1.07
N ASP A 34 10.05 -1.58 -0.19
CA ASP A 34 8.98 -2.11 -1.03
C ASP A 34 9.46 -3.03 -2.16
N MET A 35 10.53 -3.80 -1.90
CA MET A 35 11.04 -4.80 -2.86
C MET A 35 10.04 -5.95 -3.04
N ILE A 36 9.40 -6.37 -1.96
CA ILE A 36 8.31 -7.34 -1.95
C ILE A 36 7.06 -6.62 -1.45
N GLY A 37 5.99 -6.72 -2.20
CA GLY A 37 4.68 -6.17 -1.85
C GLY A 37 3.62 -7.25 -1.84
N LEU A 38 2.82 -7.28 -0.78
CA LEU A 38 1.59 -8.05 -0.69
C LEU A 38 0.42 -7.08 -0.70
N ARG A 39 -0.67 -7.44 -1.36
CA ARG A 39 -1.91 -6.65 -1.32
C ARG A 39 -3.07 -7.54 -0.94
N ILE A 40 -3.76 -7.17 0.13
CA ILE A 40 -4.95 -7.84 0.64
C ILE A 40 -6.14 -6.93 0.34
N ILE A 41 -7.09 -7.44 -0.44
CA ILE A 41 -8.32 -6.72 -0.76
C ILE A 41 -9.45 -7.38 0.00
N LEU A 42 -10.10 -6.60 0.85
CA LEU A 42 -11.23 -6.99 1.69
C LEU A 42 -12.52 -6.41 1.14
N TYR A 43 -13.65 -6.97 1.53
CA TYR A 43 -14.94 -6.44 1.08
C TYR A 43 -15.38 -5.25 1.91
N PHE A 44 -15.10 -5.26 3.22
CA PHE A 44 -15.65 -4.31 4.17
C PHE A 44 -14.55 -3.63 4.97
N GLN A 45 -14.83 -2.42 5.44
CA GLN A 45 -13.89 -1.65 6.25
C GLN A 45 -13.66 -2.31 7.62
N ASP A 46 -14.66 -2.91 8.21
CA ASP A 46 -14.54 -3.58 9.52
C ASP A 46 -13.57 -4.78 9.46
N ASP A 47 -13.46 -5.43 8.30
CA ASP A 47 -12.45 -6.46 8.05
C ASP A 47 -11.02 -5.87 8.05
N VAL A 48 -10.84 -4.62 7.62
CA VAL A 48 -9.55 -3.91 7.67
C VAL A 48 -9.12 -3.68 9.12
N ASP A 49 -10.04 -3.26 9.97
CA ASP A 49 -9.77 -3.02 11.39
C ASP A 49 -9.41 -4.32 12.12
N ALA A 50 -10.09 -5.43 11.80
CA ALA A 50 -9.77 -6.75 12.34
C ALA A 50 -8.37 -7.24 11.90
N LEU A 51 -8.02 -7.02 10.64
CA LEU A 51 -6.68 -7.34 10.13
C LEU A 51 -5.60 -6.42 10.73
N ALA A 52 -5.87 -5.15 10.94
CA ALA A 52 -4.96 -4.22 11.61
C ALA A 52 -4.63 -4.72 13.02
N PHE A 53 -5.64 -5.21 13.76
CA PHE A 53 -5.44 -5.85 15.06
C PHE A 53 -4.57 -7.11 14.96
N PHE A 54 -4.84 -7.99 14.01
CA PHE A 54 -4.07 -9.22 13.81
C PHE A 54 -2.58 -8.92 13.52
N TYR A 55 -2.31 -7.94 12.69
CA TYR A 55 -0.93 -7.54 12.37
C TYR A 55 -0.24 -6.78 13.50
N SER A 56 -0.97 -6.14 14.41
CA SER A 56 -0.36 -5.54 15.62
C SER A 56 0.28 -6.58 16.53
N CYS A 57 -0.05 -7.85 16.36
CA CYS A 57 0.51 -8.97 17.09
C CYS A 57 1.76 -9.60 16.42
N GLY A 58 2.18 -9.10 15.24
CA GLY A 58 3.28 -9.65 14.45
C GLY A 58 4.51 -8.74 14.37
N ASP A 59 5.47 -9.11 13.51
CA ASP A 59 6.74 -8.39 13.30
C ASP A 59 6.58 -7.12 12.46
N VAL A 60 5.58 -6.30 12.78
CA VAL A 60 5.34 -5.02 12.09
C VAL A 60 6.36 -3.99 12.59
N VAL A 61 7.24 -3.55 11.70
CA VAL A 61 8.24 -2.52 11.97
C VAL A 61 7.62 -1.13 11.93
N ARG A 62 6.67 -0.92 11.02
CA ARG A 62 6.01 0.36 10.79
C ARG A 62 4.61 0.15 10.25
N SER A 63 3.66 0.90 10.78
CA SER A 63 2.34 1.07 10.19
C SER A 63 2.14 2.51 9.74
N SER A 64 1.53 2.71 8.60
CA SER A 64 1.02 4.01 8.17
C SER A 64 -0.41 3.84 7.71
N VAL A 65 -1.30 4.58 8.34
CA VAL A 65 -2.66 4.77 7.85
C VAL A 65 -2.61 6.10 7.11
N ASP A 66 -3.05 6.10 5.86
CA ASP A 66 -3.27 7.36 5.16
C ASP A 66 -4.52 8.00 5.79
N GLU A 67 -4.33 8.77 6.85
CA GLU A 67 -5.38 9.60 7.43
C GLU A 67 -5.65 10.76 6.48
N TYR A 68 -6.87 10.84 6.02
CA TYR A 68 -7.31 11.94 5.17
C TYR A 68 -8.17 12.91 5.97
N ASP A 69 -7.96 14.18 5.74
CA ASP A 69 -8.84 15.23 6.19
C ASP A 69 -10.27 14.91 5.72
N SER A 70 -11.25 15.07 6.60
CA SER A 70 -12.66 14.86 6.31
C SER A 70 -13.20 15.67 5.12
N SER A 71 -12.47 16.69 4.68
CA SER A 71 -12.76 17.47 3.48
C SER A 71 -12.28 16.82 2.16
N THR A 72 -11.39 15.84 2.25
CA THR A 72 -10.85 15.09 1.11
C THR A 72 -11.33 13.65 1.16
N PHE A 73 -12.51 13.37 0.68
CA PHE A 73 -13.05 12.02 0.56
C PHE A 73 -12.08 11.10 -0.20
N ARG A 74 -11.20 10.43 0.53
CA ARG A 74 -10.27 9.44 -0.03
C ARG A 74 -10.44 8.12 0.73
N PRO A 75 -10.42 7.00 0.03
CA PRO A 75 -10.53 5.68 0.67
C PRO A 75 -9.33 5.44 1.58
N GLN A 76 -9.59 4.92 2.78
CA GLN A 76 -8.54 4.55 3.72
C GLN A 76 -7.63 3.47 3.14
N ARG A 77 -6.34 3.61 3.37
CA ARG A 77 -5.32 2.65 2.99
C ARG A 77 -4.47 2.35 4.22
N LEU A 78 -4.35 1.10 4.54
CA LEU A 78 -3.44 0.66 5.58
C LEU A 78 -2.21 0.04 4.90
N ASN A 79 -1.05 0.62 5.15
CA ASN A 79 0.22 0.09 4.68
C ASN A 79 1.04 -0.34 5.89
N LEU A 80 1.49 -1.58 5.88
CA LEU A 80 2.33 -2.17 6.92
C LEU A 80 3.68 -2.50 6.33
N THR A 81 4.74 -2.13 7.02
CA THR A 81 6.10 -2.58 6.72
C THR A 81 6.47 -3.64 7.75
N CYS A 82 6.73 -4.85 7.30
CA CYS A 82 7.04 -6.00 8.12
C CYS A 82 8.48 -6.45 7.90
N SER A 83 9.13 -6.98 8.95
CA SER A 83 10.43 -7.62 8.83
C SER A 83 10.33 -8.90 8.01
N LEU A 84 11.27 -9.12 7.10
CA LEU A 84 11.35 -10.37 6.36
C LEU A 84 11.74 -11.51 7.32
N PRO A 85 11.01 -12.64 7.31
CA PRO A 85 11.36 -13.79 8.13
C PRO A 85 12.78 -14.29 7.84
N THR A 86 13.49 -14.74 8.87
CA THR A 86 14.92 -15.10 8.80
C THR A 86 15.20 -16.19 7.77
N GLU A 87 14.24 -17.10 7.58
CA GLU A 87 14.32 -18.20 6.62
C GLU A 87 14.39 -17.75 5.15
N PHE A 88 13.87 -16.56 4.82
CA PHE A 88 13.90 -16.02 3.46
C PHE A 88 15.03 -15.01 3.21
N MET A 89 15.78 -14.64 4.24
CA MET A 89 16.82 -13.59 4.17
C MET A 89 17.92 -13.92 3.18
N GLU A 90 18.35 -15.17 3.13
CA GLU A 90 19.46 -15.58 2.26
C GLU A 90 19.06 -15.51 0.78
N ASP A 91 17.86 -16.02 0.45
CA ASP A 91 17.34 -15.99 -0.92
C ASP A 91 17.02 -14.57 -1.36
N PHE A 92 16.48 -13.76 -0.45
CA PHE A 92 16.24 -12.34 -0.71
C PHE A 92 17.52 -11.59 -1.06
N ARG A 93 18.60 -11.80 -0.29
CA ARG A 93 19.90 -11.15 -0.56
C ARG A 93 20.51 -11.58 -1.89
N LYS A 94 20.41 -12.86 -2.24
CA LYS A 94 20.88 -13.37 -3.54
C LYS A 94 20.12 -12.78 -4.73
N ALA A 95 18.86 -12.40 -4.53
CA ALA A 95 18.01 -11.82 -5.58
C ALA A 95 18.25 -10.32 -5.80
N ILE A 96 18.95 -9.64 -4.89
CA ILE A 96 19.25 -8.22 -4.99
C ILE A 96 20.58 -8.03 -5.72
N PRO A 97 20.63 -7.15 -6.75
CA PRO A 97 21.91 -6.79 -7.37
C PRO A 97 22.86 -6.13 -6.35
N ASP A 98 24.13 -6.51 -6.36
CA ASP A 98 25.14 -6.04 -5.40
C ASP A 98 25.22 -4.52 -5.30
N GLU A 99 25.05 -3.83 -6.41
CA GLU A 99 25.06 -2.34 -6.49
C GLU A 99 23.97 -1.66 -5.64
N TYR A 100 22.89 -2.38 -5.28
CA TYR A 100 21.77 -1.86 -4.50
C TYR A 100 21.64 -2.46 -3.09
N ALA A 101 22.48 -3.42 -2.75
CA ALA A 101 22.36 -4.18 -1.49
C ALA A 101 22.32 -3.29 -0.25
N ASP A 102 23.15 -2.24 -0.21
CA ASP A 102 23.22 -1.30 0.91
C ASP A 102 22.03 -0.34 1.00
N HIS A 103 21.27 -0.20 -0.09
CA HIS A 103 20.16 0.74 -0.21
C HIS A 103 18.79 0.09 0.01
N ILE A 104 18.74 -1.23 0.17
CA ILE A 104 17.53 -2.01 0.35
C ILE A 104 17.44 -2.49 1.79
N ASP A 105 16.22 -2.41 2.34
CA ASP A 105 15.91 -2.92 3.68
C ASP A 105 15.41 -4.37 3.61
N ASN A 106 15.63 -5.13 4.69
CA ASN A 106 15.15 -6.50 4.82
C ASN A 106 13.69 -6.52 5.27
N THR A 107 12.83 -5.85 4.49
CA THR A 107 11.41 -5.70 4.79
C THR A 107 10.55 -6.00 3.58
N TYR A 108 9.26 -6.22 3.82
CA TYR A 108 8.24 -6.30 2.81
C TYR A 108 7.05 -5.42 3.20
N GLU A 109 6.28 -4.98 2.21
CA GLU A 109 5.12 -4.13 2.40
C GLU A 109 3.84 -4.96 2.27
N ILE A 110 2.89 -4.76 3.20
CA ILE A 110 1.52 -5.26 3.07
C ILE A 110 0.60 -4.07 2.91
N GLN A 111 -0.13 -4.04 1.80
CA GLN A 111 -1.17 -3.06 1.52
C GLN A 111 -2.53 -3.70 1.78
N ILE A 112 -3.29 -3.15 2.71
CA ILE A 112 -4.64 -3.61 3.03
C ILE A 112 -5.63 -2.56 2.52
N ARG A 113 -6.59 -3.01 1.74
CA ARG A 113 -7.57 -2.16 1.05
C ARG A 113 -8.94 -2.79 1.03
N THR A 114 -9.97 -1.98 0.90
CA THR A 114 -11.30 -2.46 0.53
C THR A 114 -11.41 -2.60 -0.99
N ILE A 115 -12.40 -3.37 -1.45
CA ILE A 115 -12.69 -3.51 -2.89
C ILE A 115 -13.02 -2.14 -3.53
N PHE A 116 -13.66 -1.24 -2.77
CA PHE A 116 -13.96 0.11 -3.22
C PHE A 116 -12.71 0.97 -3.33
N SER A 117 -11.82 0.89 -2.36
CA SER A 117 -10.57 1.64 -2.37
C SER A 117 -9.61 1.16 -3.46
N GLU A 118 -9.64 -0.13 -3.78
CA GLU A 118 -8.86 -0.69 -4.89
C GLU A 118 -9.41 -0.27 -6.25
N GLY A 119 -10.72 -0.40 -6.45
CA GLY A 119 -11.37 0.05 -7.68
C GLY A 119 -11.15 1.54 -7.94
N TRP A 120 -11.20 2.35 -6.88
CA TRP A 120 -10.85 3.76 -6.96
C TRP A 120 -9.41 3.98 -7.40
N HIS A 121 -8.46 3.25 -6.83
CA HIS A 121 -7.04 3.40 -7.15
C HIS A 121 -6.74 3.10 -8.63
N GLU A 122 -7.37 2.07 -9.18
CA GLU A 122 -7.27 1.74 -10.61
C GLU A 122 -7.80 2.89 -11.48
N VAL A 123 -8.98 3.41 -11.15
CA VAL A 123 -9.59 4.52 -11.89
C VAL A 123 -8.80 5.82 -11.72
N GLU A 124 -8.35 6.15 -10.50
CA GLU A 124 -7.55 7.36 -10.24
C GLU A 124 -6.22 7.33 -10.98
N HIS A 125 -5.58 6.15 -11.00
CA HIS A 125 -4.31 5.97 -11.71
C HIS A 125 -4.47 6.27 -13.21
N ASP A 126 -5.50 5.74 -13.84
CA ASP A 126 -5.75 5.94 -15.26
C ASP A 126 -6.19 7.38 -15.58
N LEU A 127 -6.98 8.00 -14.69
CA LEU A 127 -7.44 9.38 -14.85
C LEU A 127 -6.33 10.43 -14.65
N ARG A 128 -5.29 10.13 -13.85
CA ARG A 128 -4.14 11.05 -13.68
C ARG A 128 -3.34 11.27 -14.97
N TYR A 129 -3.39 10.33 -15.89
CA TYR A 129 -2.79 10.49 -17.21
C TYR A 129 -3.61 11.37 -18.18
N TRP A 130 -4.85 11.73 -17.80
CA TRP A 130 -5.69 12.62 -18.58
C TRP A 130 -5.64 14.02 -17.97
N GLU A 131 -4.96 14.95 -18.63
CA GLU A 131 -4.88 16.35 -18.21
C GLU A 131 -6.30 16.95 -18.03
N GLY A 132 -6.56 17.51 -16.84
CA GLY A 132 -7.80 18.23 -16.52
C GLY A 132 -8.83 17.49 -15.66
N CYS A 133 -8.53 16.30 -15.14
CA CYS A 133 -9.51 15.46 -14.45
C CYS A 133 -9.60 15.64 -12.91
N GLU A 134 -9.08 16.70 -12.33
CA GLU A 134 -9.16 16.93 -10.87
C GLU A 134 -10.60 16.99 -10.30
N SER A 135 -11.54 17.49 -11.10
CA SER A 135 -12.96 17.58 -10.69
C SER A 135 -13.65 16.23 -10.70
N TYR A 136 -13.32 15.34 -11.62
CA TYR A 136 -13.85 13.97 -11.64
C TYR A 136 -13.31 13.14 -10.48
N SER A 137 -12.04 13.33 -10.11
CA SER A 137 -11.41 12.69 -8.97
C SER A 137 -12.18 12.99 -7.67
N ARG A 138 -12.58 14.23 -7.45
CA ARG A 138 -13.37 14.63 -6.28
C ARG A 138 -14.76 14.01 -6.23
N VAL A 139 -15.47 13.97 -7.35
CA VAL A 139 -16.81 13.37 -7.43
C VAL A 139 -16.75 11.87 -7.15
N LEU A 140 -15.81 11.15 -7.77
CA LEU A 140 -15.64 9.72 -7.57
C LEU A 140 -15.21 9.38 -6.13
N ASN A 141 -14.32 10.16 -5.52
CA ASN A 141 -13.98 10.03 -4.11
C ASN A 141 -15.20 10.17 -3.21
N GLY A 142 -16.06 11.16 -3.48
CA GLY A 142 -17.30 11.36 -2.75
C GLY A 142 -18.26 10.19 -2.88
N LEU A 143 -18.41 9.63 -4.08
CA LEU A 143 -19.27 8.46 -4.32
C LEU A 143 -18.77 7.22 -3.57
N ILE A 144 -17.47 6.95 -3.58
CA ILE A 144 -16.89 5.81 -2.88
C ILE A 144 -17.04 5.95 -1.37
N ALA A 145 -16.72 7.11 -0.80
CA ALA A 145 -16.92 7.38 0.63
C ALA A 145 -18.39 7.23 1.04
N THR A 146 -19.33 7.64 0.17
CA THR A 146 -20.77 7.45 0.40
C THR A 146 -21.14 5.97 0.40
N LEU A 147 -20.63 5.20 -0.55
CA LEU A 147 -20.87 3.75 -0.63
C LEU A 147 -20.29 3.02 0.58
N GLU A 148 -19.06 3.31 0.97
CA GLU A 148 -18.42 2.72 2.17
C GLU A 148 -19.20 3.05 3.43
N THR A 149 -19.68 4.29 3.58
CA THR A 149 -20.51 4.71 4.71
C THR A 149 -21.85 3.99 4.72
N ALA A 150 -22.52 3.85 3.57
CA ALA A 150 -23.78 3.14 3.46
C ALA A 150 -23.63 1.65 3.82
N VAL A 151 -22.56 1.00 3.36
CA VAL A 151 -22.25 -0.40 3.70
C VAL A 151 -22.04 -0.55 5.21
N LYS A 152 -21.26 0.34 5.82
CA LYS A 152 -21.00 0.34 7.26
C LYS A 152 -22.30 0.53 8.08
N TYR A 153 -23.17 1.41 7.62
CA TYR A 153 -24.47 1.64 8.27
C TYR A 153 -25.37 0.39 8.21
N VAL A 154 -25.43 -0.29 7.07
CA VAL A 154 -26.20 -1.54 6.93
C VAL A 154 -25.66 -2.63 7.84
N GLN A 155 -24.33 -2.77 7.95
CA GLN A 155 -23.70 -3.77 8.82
C GLN A 155 -23.95 -3.51 10.31
N SER A 156 -23.96 -2.25 10.75
CA SER A 156 -24.21 -1.88 12.15
C SER A 156 -25.68 -2.04 12.57
N SER A 157 -26.57 -2.27 11.60
CA SER A 157 -28.02 -2.42 11.83
C SER A 157 -28.48 -3.88 11.85
N THR A 158 -27.57 -4.81 11.66
CA THR A 158 -27.79 -6.26 11.76
C THR A 158 -27.11 -6.83 12.98
#